data_e7980221a5b1cb91bac93cb54d22e948
#
_entry.id   e7980221a5b1cb91bac93cb54d22e948
#
_cell.length_a   1.000
_cell.length_b   1.000
_cell.length_c   1.000
_cell.angle_alpha   90.00
_cell.angle_beta   90.00
_cell.angle_gamma   90.00
#
_symmetry.space_group_name_H-M   'P 1'
#
loop_
_entity.id
_entity.type
_entity.pdbx_description
1 polymer ?
#
loop_
_entity_poly.entity_id
_entity_poly.type
_entity_poly.pdbx_seq_one_letter_code
_entity_poly.pdbx_strand_id
1 'polypeptide(L)'
;MRLRREHELPPPPAIDDDLGRLLRLAHEGLYWQDEVEDLLVAIRDGGDLGELARAGGPLISRYEAMRVEVRALRHPELRRYVSALDEVFAHHAMALHCALDLLAVSWRSERLREEQARLGDLGAQAERMVALTRQITEMARG
;
A
#
# COMPACT_ATOMS: atom_id res chain seq x y z
N MET A 1 -23.38 36.85 -15.10
CA MET A 1 -23.55 36.41 -13.72
C MET A 1 -23.77 34.91 -13.56
N ARG A 2 -24.55 34.29 -14.41
CA ARG A 2 -24.66 32.86 -14.46
C ARG A 2 -23.37 32.18 -14.90
N LEU A 3 -22.60 32.81 -15.78
CA LEU A 3 -21.29 32.33 -16.21
C LEU A 3 -20.29 32.19 -15.06
N ARG A 4 -20.42 32.97 -14.01
CA ARG A 4 -19.58 32.93 -12.84
C ARG A 4 -19.81 31.67 -12.02
N ARG A 5 -21.07 31.19 -11.94
CA ARG A 5 -21.40 29.94 -11.23
C ARG A 5 -20.92 28.73 -11.98
N GLU A 6 -20.92 28.77 -13.30
CA GLU A 6 -20.44 27.67 -14.13
C GLU A 6 -18.93 27.48 -14.00
N HIS A 7 -18.21 28.51 -13.60
CA HIS A 7 -16.77 28.47 -13.40
C HIS A 7 -16.34 28.36 -11.94
N GLU A 8 -17.28 28.33 -11.02
CA GLU A 8 -16.96 28.12 -9.62
C GLU A 8 -16.51 26.68 -9.41
N LEU A 9 -15.34 26.52 -8.78
CA LEU A 9 -14.88 25.22 -8.38
C LEU A 9 -15.87 24.64 -7.36
N PRO A 10 -16.14 23.31 -7.43
CA PRO A 10 -16.96 22.70 -6.40
C PRO A 10 -16.32 22.93 -5.03
N PRO A 11 -17.13 23.08 -3.96
CA PRO A 11 -16.58 23.22 -2.62
C PRO A 11 -15.69 22.03 -2.29
N PRO A 12 -14.61 22.19 -1.51
CA PRO A 12 -13.79 21.07 -1.08
C PRO A 12 -14.67 20.07 -0.32
N PRO A 13 -14.39 18.76 -0.46
CA PRO A 13 -15.13 17.76 0.31
C PRO A 13 -15.01 18.05 1.80
N ALA A 14 -16.06 17.73 2.56
CA ALA A 14 -16.01 17.88 4.00
C ALA A 14 -14.87 17.02 4.56
N ILE A 15 -14.17 17.52 5.58
CA ILE A 15 -13.06 16.80 6.20
C ILE A 15 -13.48 15.42 6.66
N ASP A 16 -14.70 15.28 7.19
CA ASP A 16 -15.22 14.02 7.70
C ASP A 16 -15.34 12.96 6.61
N ASP A 17 -15.72 13.35 5.39
CA ASP A 17 -15.81 12.41 4.26
C ASP A 17 -14.44 11.90 3.85
N ASP A 18 -13.48 12.81 3.70
CA ASP A 18 -12.10 12.43 3.34
C ASP A 18 -11.43 11.66 4.47
N LEU A 19 -11.67 12.05 5.73
CA LEU A 19 -11.14 11.35 6.89
C LEU A 19 -11.69 9.92 6.98
N GLY A 20 -12.98 9.73 6.72
CA GLY A 20 -13.60 8.42 6.66
C GLY A 20 -12.99 7.52 5.59
N ARG A 21 -12.73 8.08 4.41
CA ARG A 21 -12.05 7.36 3.31
C ARG A 21 -10.61 7.02 3.65
N LEU A 22 -9.90 7.97 4.24
CA LEU A 22 -8.52 7.79 4.67
C LEU A 22 -8.42 6.67 5.71
N LEU A 23 -9.32 6.67 6.70
CA LEU A 23 -9.38 5.63 7.73
C LEU A 23 -9.64 4.26 7.12
N ARG A 24 -10.60 4.17 6.20
CA ARG A 24 -10.90 2.92 5.50
C ARG A 24 -9.69 2.40 4.73
N LEU A 25 -9.00 3.29 4.01
CA LEU A 25 -7.79 2.91 3.24
C LEU A 25 -6.66 2.45 4.17
N ALA A 26 -6.49 3.09 5.32
CA ALA A 26 -5.49 2.68 6.30
C ALA A 26 -5.78 1.26 6.83
N HIS A 27 -7.03 0.99 7.21
CA HIS A 27 -7.43 -0.34 7.68
C HIS A 27 -7.32 -1.39 6.58
N GLU A 28 -7.68 -1.06 5.36
CA GLU A 28 -7.53 -1.95 4.21
C GLU A 28 -6.06 -2.28 3.95
N GLY A 29 -5.20 -1.29 3.98
CA GLY A 29 -3.75 -1.48 3.84
C GLY A 29 -3.17 -2.36 4.92
N LEU A 30 -3.62 -2.19 6.15
CA LEU A 30 -3.19 -3.01 7.29
C LEU A 30 -3.68 -4.46 7.14
N TYR A 31 -4.91 -4.65 6.68
CA TYR A 31 -5.44 -5.99 6.39
C TYR A 31 -4.60 -6.73 5.34
N TRP A 32 -4.27 -6.08 4.22
CA TRP A 32 -3.49 -6.71 3.15
C TRP A 32 -2.01 -6.86 3.51
N GLN A 33 -1.51 -6.11 4.50
CA GLN A 33 -0.13 -6.21 4.94
C GLN A 33 0.23 -7.61 5.44
N ASP A 34 -0.67 -8.27 6.15
CA ASP A 34 -0.45 -9.65 6.62
C ASP A 34 -0.27 -10.60 5.44
N GLU A 35 -1.07 -10.42 4.38
CA GLU A 35 -0.94 -11.21 3.15
C GLU A 35 0.40 -10.96 2.45
N VAL A 36 0.87 -9.70 2.43
CA VAL A 36 2.17 -9.36 1.87
C VAL A 36 3.29 -10.02 2.66
N GLU A 37 3.25 -9.94 3.98
CA GLU A 37 4.26 -10.54 4.83
C GLU A 37 4.30 -12.05 4.69
N ASP A 38 3.15 -12.71 4.65
CA ASP A 38 3.05 -14.14 4.44
C ASP A 38 3.65 -14.55 3.09
N LEU A 39 3.38 -13.77 2.05
CA LEU A 39 3.93 -14.01 0.72
C LEU A 39 5.46 -13.86 0.69
N LEU A 40 5.98 -12.79 1.31
CA LEU A 40 7.43 -12.56 1.37
C LEU A 40 8.14 -13.69 2.11
N VAL A 41 7.57 -14.17 3.21
CA VAL A 41 8.10 -15.32 3.96
C VAL A 41 8.08 -16.58 3.10
N ALA A 42 6.98 -16.84 2.40
CA ALA A 42 6.84 -18.02 1.53
C ALA A 42 7.85 -18.00 0.38
N ILE A 43 8.11 -16.83 -0.21
CA ILE A 43 9.12 -16.65 -1.25
C ILE A 43 10.51 -16.93 -0.68
N ARG A 44 10.83 -16.34 0.47
CA ARG A 44 12.11 -16.53 1.15
C ARG A 44 12.37 -18.01 1.47
N ASP A 45 11.34 -18.71 1.91
CA ASP A 45 11.43 -20.11 2.30
C ASP A 45 11.37 -21.09 1.13
N GLY A 46 11.24 -20.59 -0.10
CA GLY A 46 11.33 -21.42 -1.30
C GLY A 46 10.04 -22.15 -1.69
N GLY A 47 8.88 -21.54 -1.43
CA GLY A 47 7.59 -22.10 -1.81
C GLY A 47 7.39 -22.24 -3.33
N ASP A 48 6.27 -22.81 -3.74
CA ASP A 48 5.93 -23.02 -5.14
C ASP A 48 5.86 -21.70 -5.90
N LEU A 49 6.71 -21.54 -6.91
CA LEU A 49 6.88 -20.29 -7.62
C LEU A 49 5.64 -19.85 -8.41
N GLY A 50 4.96 -20.80 -9.03
CA GLY A 50 3.77 -20.50 -9.82
C GLY A 50 2.64 -20.00 -8.94
N GLU A 51 2.44 -20.60 -7.78
CA GLU A 51 1.43 -20.18 -6.80
C GLU A 51 1.77 -18.82 -6.21
N LEU A 52 3.04 -18.61 -5.85
CA LEU A 52 3.50 -17.35 -5.26
C LEU A 52 3.36 -16.20 -6.25
N ALA A 53 3.71 -16.41 -7.51
CA ALA A 53 3.55 -15.39 -8.55
C ALA A 53 2.08 -15.04 -8.77
N ARG A 54 1.19 -16.03 -8.75
CA ARG A 54 -0.25 -15.81 -8.89
C ARG A 54 -0.85 -15.06 -7.70
N ALA A 55 -0.33 -15.28 -6.51
CA ALA A 55 -0.76 -14.57 -5.31
C ALA A 55 -0.26 -13.13 -5.28
N GLY A 56 0.95 -12.87 -5.78
CA GLY A 56 1.59 -11.56 -5.71
C GLY A 56 0.99 -10.50 -6.63
N GLY A 57 0.62 -10.87 -7.85
CA GLY A 57 0.05 -9.95 -8.82
C GLY A 57 -1.18 -9.20 -8.31
N PRO A 58 -2.19 -9.90 -7.80
CA PRO A 58 -3.37 -9.25 -7.23
C PRO A 58 -3.08 -8.34 -6.04
N LEU A 59 -2.09 -8.67 -5.20
CA LEU A 59 -1.69 -7.81 -4.08
C LEU A 59 -1.07 -6.51 -4.57
N ILE A 60 -0.20 -6.57 -5.58
CA ILE A 60 0.38 -5.37 -6.19
C ILE A 60 -0.74 -4.48 -6.76
N SER A 61 -1.66 -5.07 -7.51
CA SER A 61 -2.79 -4.34 -8.08
C SER A 61 -3.65 -3.68 -6.99
N ARG A 62 -3.82 -4.35 -5.86
CA ARG A 62 -4.58 -3.80 -4.74
C ARG A 62 -3.89 -2.56 -4.15
N TYR A 63 -2.59 -2.61 -3.90
CA TYR A 63 -1.85 -1.46 -3.38
C TYR A 63 -1.80 -0.31 -4.38
N GLU A 64 -1.65 -0.60 -5.67
CA GLU A 64 -1.70 0.44 -6.70
C GLU A 64 -3.07 1.11 -6.76
N ALA A 65 -4.14 0.35 -6.64
CA ALA A 65 -5.51 0.89 -6.59
C ALA A 65 -5.71 1.75 -5.34
N MET A 66 -5.24 1.32 -4.18
CA MET A 66 -5.31 2.09 -2.94
C MET A 66 -4.51 3.39 -3.03
N ARG A 67 -3.36 3.38 -3.71
CA ARG A 67 -2.58 4.59 -3.96
C ARG A 67 -3.37 5.62 -4.79
N VAL A 68 -4.05 5.18 -5.82
CA VAL A 68 -4.92 6.06 -6.63
C VAL A 68 -6.00 6.68 -5.75
N GLU A 69 -6.66 5.88 -4.91
CA GLU A 69 -7.71 6.36 -4.02
C GLU A 69 -7.19 7.35 -2.98
N VAL A 70 -6.05 7.06 -2.34
CA VAL A 70 -5.51 7.97 -1.32
C VAL A 70 -5.07 9.30 -1.92
N ARG A 71 -4.50 9.29 -3.11
CA ARG A 71 -4.08 10.51 -3.82
C ARG A 71 -5.27 11.38 -4.24
N ALA A 72 -6.44 10.81 -4.37
CA ALA A 72 -7.66 11.54 -4.71
C ALA A 72 -8.21 12.35 -3.54
N LEU A 73 -7.76 12.09 -2.31
CA LEU A 73 -8.15 12.82 -1.12
C LEU A 73 -7.47 14.20 -1.10
N ARG A 74 -8.24 15.27 -1.06
CA ARG A 74 -7.73 16.64 -1.29
C ARG A 74 -7.80 17.56 -0.10
N HIS A 75 -8.38 17.12 1.02
CA HIS A 75 -8.54 18.02 2.16
C HIS A 75 -7.16 18.48 2.68
N PRO A 76 -6.89 19.79 2.76
CA PRO A 76 -5.55 20.27 3.12
C PRO A 76 -5.04 19.81 4.47
N GLU A 77 -5.94 19.65 5.45
CA GLU A 77 -5.58 19.21 6.79
C GLU A 77 -5.11 17.75 6.85
N LEU A 78 -5.46 16.95 5.83
CA LEU A 78 -5.10 15.53 5.76
C LEU A 78 -3.86 15.28 4.91
N ARG A 79 -3.31 16.31 4.27
CA ARG A 79 -2.21 16.17 3.30
C ARG A 79 -1.03 15.37 3.83
N ARG A 80 -0.64 15.59 5.07
CA ARG A 80 0.48 14.88 5.70
C ARG A 80 0.22 13.37 5.80
N TYR A 81 -1.00 13.01 6.21
CA TYR A 81 -1.39 11.60 6.34
C TYR A 81 -1.60 10.94 4.99
N VAL A 82 -2.15 11.66 4.03
CA VAL A 82 -2.31 11.19 2.66
C VAL A 82 -0.94 10.86 2.04
N SER A 83 0.01 11.78 2.15
CA SER A 83 1.36 11.58 1.66
C SER A 83 2.05 10.39 2.33
N ALA A 84 1.94 10.29 3.64
CA ALA A 84 2.57 9.22 4.41
C ALA A 84 1.98 7.85 4.06
N LEU A 85 0.66 7.77 3.92
CA LEU A 85 -0.02 6.52 3.57
C LEU A 85 0.30 6.07 2.15
N ASP A 86 0.31 7.00 1.19
CA ASP A 86 0.71 6.72 -0.20
C ASP A 86 2.13 6.18 -0.26
N GLU A 87 3.04 6.77 0.50
CA GLU A 87 4.44 6.36 0.58
C GLU A 87 4.58 4.93 1.13
N VAL A 88 3.86 4.60 2.20
CA VAL A 88 3.86 3.25 2.76
C VAL A 88 3.30 2.24 1.76
N PHE A 89 2.21 2.57 1.10
CA PHE A 89 1.64 1.71 0.05
C PHE A 89 2.63 1.51 -1.11
N ALA A 90 3.36 2.56 -1.49
CA ALA A 90 4.38 2.45 -2.52
C ALA A 90 5.52 1.50 -2.12
N HIS A 91 5.95 1.55 -0.86
CA HIS A 91 6.96 0.63 -0.34
C HIS A 91 6.49 -0.82 -0.32
N HIS A 92 5.24 -1.06 0.07
CA HIS A 92 4.66 -2.40 0.05
C HIS A 92 4.60 -2.95 -1.38
N ALA A 93 4.13 -2.15 -2.34
CA ALA A 93 4.10 -2.53 -3.74
C ALA A 93 5.51 -2.80 -4.29
N MET A 94 6.47 -1.96 -3.94
CA MET A 94 7.87 -2.13 -4.36
C MET A 94 8.47 -3.42 -3.82
N ALA A 95 8.23 -3.74 -2.56
CA ALA A 95 8.70 -4.98 -1.95
C ALA A 95 8.14 -6.20 -2.69
N LEU A 96 6.86 -6.17 -3.05
CA LEU A 96 6.22 -7.22 -3.83
C LEU A 96 6.82 -7.33 -5.24
N HIS A 97 7.03 -6.21 -5.93
CA HIS A 97 7.66 -6.21 -7.25
C HIS A 97 9.05 -6.82 -7.20
N CYS A 98 9.88 -6.44 -6.25
CA CYS A 98 11.23 -6.99 -6.08
C CYS A 98 11.19 -8.49 -5.81
N ALA A 99 10.26 -8.94 -4.96
CA ALA A 99 10.10 -10.35 -4.65
C ALA A 99 9.66 -11.16 -5.86
N LEU A 100 8.69 -10.65 -6.63
CA LEU A 100 8.21 -11.33 -7.83
C LEU A 100 9.25 -11.36 -8.95
N ASP A 101 10.11 -10.35 -9.04
CA ASP A 101 11.21 -10.35 -10.00
C ASP A 101 12.17 -11.52 -9.75
N LEU A 102 12.40 -11.88 -8.49
CA LEU A 102 13.18 -13.08 -8.15
C LEU A 102 12.52 -14.36 -8.65
N LEU A 103 11.18 -14.39 -8.71
CA LEU A 103 10.42 -15.56 -9.17
C LEU A 103 10.35 -15.65 -10.70
N ALA A 104 10.52 -14.53 -11.40
CA ALA A 104 10.42 -14.45 -12.86
C ALA A 104 11.62 -15.07 -13.57
N VAL A 105 12.71 -15.34 -12.85
CA VAL A 105 13.92 -15.94 -13.43
C VAL A 105 13.67 -17.42 -13.71
N SER A 106 13.77 -17.82 -14.98
CA SER A 106 13.41 -19.16 -15.45
C SER A 106 14.42 -20.26 -15.08
N TRP A 107 15.62 -19.90 -14.63
CA TRP A 107 16.63 -20.84 -14.16
C TRP A 107 17.14 -20.37 -12.80
N ARG A 108 17.50 -21.35 -11.97
CA ARG A 108 17.97 -21.08 -10.61
C ARG A 108 19.44 -21.37 -10.46
N SER A 109 20.20 -20.31 -10.22
CA SER A 109 21.56 -20.43 -9.73
C SER A 109 21.55 -20.47 -8.20
N GLU A 110 22.64 -20.97 -7.62
CA GLU A 110 22.88 -20.92 -6.18
C GLU A 110 22.82 -19.48 -5.67
N ARG A 111 23.34 -18.53 -6.44
CA ARG A 111 23.29 -17.09 -6.13
C ARG A 111 21.84 -16.58 -6.00
N LEU A 112 20.96 -17.00 -6.89
CA LEU A 112 19.55 -16.60 -6.85
C LEU A 112 18.87 -17.16 -5.60
N ARG A 113 19.18 -18.40 -5.22
CA ARG A 113 18.68 -18.99 -3.98
C ARG A 113 19.17 -18.23 -2.75
N GLU A 114 20.42 -17.78 -2.76
CA GLU A 114 20.99 -16.96 -1.70
C GLU A 114 20.27 -15.62 -1.60
N GLU A 115 20.03 -14.97 -2.72
CA GLU A 115 19.27 -13.71 -2.78
C GLU A 115 17.83 -13.91 -2.28
N GLN A 116 17.19 -14.99 -2.68
CA GLN A 116 15.85 -15.34 -2.23
C GLN A 116 15.81 -15.57 -0.71
N ALA A 117 16.79 -16.28 -0.16
CA ALA A 117 16.89 -16.52 1.27
C ALA A 117 17.15 -15.24 2.08
N ARG A 118 17.71 -14.21 1.45
CA ARG A 118 17.98 -12.90 2.07
C ARG A 118 16.83 -11.91 1.91
N LEU A 119 15.78 -12.31 1.22
CA LEU A 119 14.61 -11.44 1.05
C LEU A 119 14.09 -11.01 2.42
N GLY A 120 14.08 -9.70 2.64
CA GLY A 120 13.61 -9.13 3.89
C GLY A 120 12.09 -9.11 3.98
N ASP A 121 11.60 -8.79 5.16
CA ASP A 121 10.20 -8.48 5.38
C ASP A 121 9.95 -6.98 5.16
N LEU A 122 8.76 -6.51 5.47
CA LEU A 122 8.42 -5.09 5.36
C LEU A 122 9.11 -4.24 6.45
N GLY A 123 9.52 -4.85 7.56
CA GLY A 123 10.28 -4.20 8.63
C GLY A 123 9.66 -2.89 9.11
N ALA A 124 10.43 -1.81 9.02
CA ALA A 124 10.01 -0.48 9.46
C ALA A 124 8.75 0.02 8.74
N GLN A 125 8.50 -0.42 7.50
CA GLN A 125 7.30 -0.01 6.76
C GLN A 125 6.05 -0.68 7.32
N ALA A 126 6.14 -1.91 7.81
CA ALA A 126 5.03 -2.57 8.50
C ALA A 126 4.68 -1.84 9.80
N GLU A 127 5.67 -1.48 10.58
CA GLU A 127 5.49 -0.71 11.82
C GLU A 127 4.90 0.67 11.54
N ARG A 128 5.38 1.32 10.48
CA ARG A 128 4.88 2.63 10.05
C ARG A 128 3.40 2.55 9.65
N MET A 129 2.99 1.48 8.97
CA MET A 129 1.58 1.25 8.61
C MET A 129 0.70 1.16 9.85
N VAL A 130 1.13 0.40 10.85
CA VAL A 130 0.41 0.27 12.14
C VAL A 130 0.30 1.63 12.83
N ALA A 131 1.40 2.37 12.91
CA ALA A 131 1.44 3.68 13.56
C ALA A 131 0.54 4.69 12.86
N LEU A 132 0.57 4.75 11.53
CA LEU A 132 -0.29 5.64 10.75
C LEU A 132 -1.77 5.30 10.94
N THR A 133 -2.11 4.02 10.91
CA THR A 133 -3.50 3.57 11.12
C THR A 133 -3.99 4.00 12.49
N ARG A 134 -3.16 3.87 13.51
CA ARG A 134 -3.48 4.33 14.87
C ARG A 134 -3.71 5.84 14.94
N GLN A 135 -2.81 6.62 14.33
CA GLN A 135 -2.92 8.08 14.31
C GLN A 135 -4.19 8.55 13.61
N ILE A 136 -4.50 7.95 12.46
CA ILE A 136 -5.70 8.28 11.69
C ILE A 136 -6.96 7.89 12.47
N THR A 137 -6.94 6.72 13.13
CA THR A 137 -8.05 6.27 13.97
C THR A 137 -8.31 7.25 15.12
N GLU A 138 -7.26 7.69 15.79
CA GLU A 138 -7.37 8.66 16.89
C GLU A 138 -7.93 9.99 16.39
N MET A 139 -7.48 10.45 15.24
CA MET A 139 -7.97 11.68 14.62
C MET A 139 -9.46 11.56 14.26
N ALA A 140 -9.90 10.40 13.77
CA ALA A 140 -11.29 10.15 13.41
C ALA A 140 -12.21 10.08 14.63
N ARG A 141 -11.69 9.71 15.82
CA ARG A 141 -12.45 9.72 17.08
C ARG A 141 -12.58 11.11 17.69
N GLY A 142 -11.74 11.99 17.25
CA GLY A 142 -11.60 13.40 17.58
C GLY A 142 -12.01 14.07 18.43
#